data_c592b73e6e6a53ec927e462cdda2dfa3
#
_entry.id   c592b73e6e6a53ec927e462cdda2dfa3
#
_cell.length_a   1.000
_cell.length_b   1.000
_cell.length_c   1.000
_cell.angle_alpha   90.00
_cell.angle_beta   90.00
_cell.angle_gamma   90.00
#
_symmetry.space_group_name_H-M   'P 1'
#
loop_
_entity.id
_entity.type
_entity.pdbx_description
1 polymer ?
#
loop_
_entity_poly.entity_id
_entity_poly.type
_entity_poly.pdbx_seq_one_letter_code
_entity_poly.pdbx_strand_id
1 'polypeptide(L)'
;MSKNIFLFSGQGSQYVGMAKELCEKYDAANAVFDTAEKVLGYDLRAVTFDGPDTELNKTVNSQPAIMAGSLAAFEAAKAEGITFDGVAGHSLGEYAAMVAAGVVTMEDGFKLIKARAAAMQKAAEANSGSMYAIIGLPAEEVEKICEETEGYVVPVNYNSAVQTVIAGDTEACEAAAAKFAEMKKKAIKLNVASAFHSKLMQSAADEFVETAKTVEFKTANVDFYSNVLGTKLEDFSAMPDMLAKHIVSPVKFTSELAEMEKAGYENFIELGPNKVLTGLVKKTLKGKNAVNIENNATMEKALASLS
;
A
#
# COMPACT_ATOMS: atom_id res chain seq x y z
N MET A 1 10.76 -15.21 -21.48
CA MET A 1 10.26 -13.84 -21.32
C MET A 1 10.65 -13.38 -19.92
N SER A 2 10.96 -12.11 -19.72
CA SER A 2 11.22 -11.56 -18.41
C SER A 2 9.95 -11.58 -17.58
N LYS A 3 10.03 -11.98 -16.29
CA LYS A 3 8.88 -11.97 -15.39
C LYS A 3 8.51 -10.55 -14.96
N ASN A 4 7.22 -10.23 -15.03
CA ASN A 4 6.65 -8.95 -14.63
C ASN A 4 5.91 -9.09 -13.30
N ILE A 5 6.11 -8.14 -12.38
CA ILE A 5 5.32 -8.03 -11.17
C ILE A 5 4.63 -6.67 -11.10
N PHE A 6 3.33 -6.67 -10.79
CA PHE A 6 2.57 -5.45 -10.52
C PHE A 6 2.64 -5.11 -9.03
N LEU A 7 2.97 -3.86 -8.77
CA LEU A 7 3.06 -3.29 -7.43
C LEU A 7 1.96 -2.24 -7.25
N PHE A 8 1.16 -2.36 -6.20
CA PHE A 8 0.03 -1.47 -5.96
C PHE A 8 0.35 -0.45 -4.86
N SER A 9 0.11 0.83 -5.16
CA SER A 9 0.47 1.97 -4.32
C SER A 9 -0.20 1.95 -2.94
N GLY A 10 0.50 2.46 -1.94
CA GLY A 10 0.03 2.61 -0.56
C GLY A 10 -0.41 4.04 -0.23
N GLN A 11 -0.88 4.22 1.01
CA GLN A 11 -1.31 5.53 1.54
C GLN A 11 -0.15 6.53 1.55
N GLY A 12 -0.45 7.79 1.23
CA GLY A 12 0.54 8.86 1.06
C GLY A 12 0.96 9.06 -0.40
N SER A 13 0.47 8.23 -1.33
CA SER A 13 0.69 8.41 -2.77
C SER A 13 -0.40 9.24 -3.47
N GLN A 14 -1.56 9.46 -2.82
CA GLN A 14 -2.70 10.17 -3.40
C GLN A 14 -2.42 11.65 -3.71
N TYR A 15 -3.09 12.14 -4.76
CA TYR A 15 -3.17 13.56 -5.09
C TYR A 15 -4.48 13.83 -5.86
N VAL A 16 -5.01 15.05 -5.77
CA VAL A 16 -6.23 15.44 -6.48
C VAL A 16 -6.00 15.40 -7.99
N GLY A 17 -6.88 14.73 -8.72
CA GLY A 17 -6.78 14.50 -10.16
C GLY A 17 -6.12 13.17 -10.55
N MET A 18 -5.64 12.35 -9.59
CA MET A 18 -5.07 11.04 -9.88
C MET A 18 -6.07 10.13 -10.62
N ALA A 19 -5.58 9.31 -11.55
CA ALA A 19 -6.34 8.38 -12.40
C ALA A 19 -7.33 9.01 -13.40
N LYS A 20 -7.61 10.32 -13.35
CA LYS A 20 -8.61 10.98 -14.21
C LYS A 20 -8.33 10.74 -15.69
N GLU A 21 -7.10 10.98 -16.14
CA GLU A 21 -6.71 10.77 -17.56
C GLU A 21 -6.89 9.30 -18.01
N LEU A 22 -6.61 8.33 -17.14
CA LEU A 22 -6.80 6.92 -17.45
C LEU A 22 -8.29 6.57 -17.58
N CYS A 23 -9.13 7.12 -16.70
CA CYS A 23 -10.58 6.94 -16.78
C CYS A 23 -11.20 7.61 -18.03
N GLU A 24 -10.65 8.73 -18.47
CA GLU A 24 -11.09 9.41 -19.70
C GLU A 24 -10.70 8.64 -20.97
N LYS A 25 -9.58 7.89 -20.93
CA LYS A 25 -9.06 7.14 -22.10
C LYS A 25 -9.55 5.71 -22.17
N TYR A 26 -9.71 5.04 -21.02
CA TYR A 26 -10.03 3.61 -20.95
C TYR A 26 -11.36 3.37 -20.24
N ASP A 27 -12.36 2.86 -20.96
CA ASP A 27 -13.67 2.53 -20.38
C ASP A 27 -13.57 1.54 -19.21
N ALA A 28 -12.65 0.56 -19.30
CA ALA A 28 -12.42 -0.39 -18.21
C ALA A 28 -11.88 0.28 -16.93
N ALA A 29 -11.02 1.31 -17.07
CA ALA A 29 -10.53 2.09 -15.93
C ALA A 29 -11.66 2.94 -15.32
N ASN A 30 -12.55 3.52 -16.14
CA ASN A 30 -13.71 4.26 -15.68
C ASN A 30 -14.70 3.36 -14.92
N ALA A 31 -14.95 2.13 -15.39
CA ALA A 31 -15.84 1.15 -14.76
C ALA A 31 -15.38 0.74 -13.34
N VAL A 32 -14.09 0.87 -13.03
CA VAL A 32 -13.58 0.67 -11.66
C VAL A 32 -14.23 1.67 -10.70
N PHE A 33 -14.29 2.94 -11.09
CA PHE A 33 -14.91 3.98 -10.27
C PHE A 33 -16.43 3.79 -10.15
N ASP A 34 -17.11 3.31 -11.21
CA ASP A 34 -18.53 2.98 -11.14
C ASP A 34 -18.81 1.89 -10.10
N THR A 35 -17.97 0.85 -10.07
CA THR A 35 -18.05 -0.22 -9.07
C THR A 35 -17.73 0.30 -7.66
N ALA A 36 -16.71 1.13 -7.53
CA ALA A 36 -16.33 1.73 -6.26
C ALA A 36 -17.48 2.56 -5.67
N GLU A 37 -18.04 3.48 -6.44
CA GLU A 37 -19.12 4.38 -6.00
C GLU A 37 -20.38 3.62 -5.62
N LYS A 38 -20.74 2.57 -6.37
CA LYS A 38 -21.86 1.67 -6.05
C LYS A 38 -21.68 1.02 -4.67
N VAL A 39 -20.47 0.54 -4.34
CA VAL A 39 -20.19 -0.14 -3.07
C VAL A 39 -20.01 0.86 -1.93
N LEU A 40 -19.32 1.95 -2.18
CA LEU A 40 -19.03 2.97 -1.18
C LEU A 40 -20.28 3.78 -0.80
N GLY A 41 -21.15 4.05 -1.77
CA GLY A 41 -22.38 4.80 -1.57
C GLY A 41 -22.19 6.32 -1.60
N TYR A 42 -21.07 6.81 -2.15
CA TYR A 42 -20.82 8.24 -2.36
C TYR A 42 -20.00 8.45 -3.65
N ASP A 43 -19.95 9.69 -4.13
CA ASP A 43 -19.20 10.12 -5.32
C ASP A 43 -17.68 10.14 -5.02
N LEU A 44 -17.01 9.03 -5.33
CA LEU A 44 -15.57 8.89 -5.13
C LEU A 44 -14.79 9.74 -6.14
N ARG A 45 -15.33 9.92 -7.36
CA ARG A 45 -14.73 10.77 -8.39
C ARG A 45 -14.62 12.21 -7.93
N ALA A 46 -15.67 12.77 -7.36
CA ALA A 46 -15.64 14.14 -6.86
C ALA A 46 -14.50 14.35 -5.85
N VAL A 47 -14.32 13.41 -4.91
CA VAL A 47 -13.23 13.48 -3.93
C VAL A 47 -11.86 13.26 -4.57
N THR A 48 -11.77 12.33 -5.53
CA THR A 48 -10.48 11.93 -6.13
C THR A 48 -10.02 12.91 -7.20
N PHE A 49 -10.93 13.39 -8.07
CA PHE A 49 -10.59 14.19 -9.24
C PHE A 49 -10.62 15.69 -8.95
N ASP A 50 -11.51 16.13 -8.09
CA ASP A 50 -11.78 17.55 -7.85
C ASP A 50 -11.39 18.01 -6.43
N GLY A 51 -11.21 17.06 -5.48
CA GLY A 51 -10.73 17.32 -4.12
C GLY A 51 -11.80 17.92 -3.19
N PRO A 52 -11.40 18.74 -2.21
CA PRO A 52 -10.06 19.23 -1.94
C PRO A 52 -9.11 18.19 -1.31
N ASP A 53 -7.80 18.48 -1.26
CA ASP A 53 -6.78 17.60 -0.65
C ASP A 53 -7.13 17.24 0.80
N THR A 54 -7.74 18.15 1.56
CA THR A 54 -8.15 17.90 2.95
C THR A 54 -9.20 16.80 3.07
N GLU A 55 -10.08 16.64 2.10
CA GLU A 55 -11.05 15.53 2.05
C GLU A 55 -10.40 14.26 1.56
N LEU A 56 -9.60 14.33 0.49
CA LEU A 56 -8.90 13.18 -0.07
C LEU A 56 -7.93 12.54 0.94
N ASN A 57 -7.29 13.34 1.79
CA ASN A 57 -6.31 12.86 2.78
C ASN A 57 -6.94 12.19 4.02
N LYS A 58 -8.25 12.27 4.22
CA LYS A 58 -8.91 11.49 5.28
C LYS A 58 -8.79 9.99 4.95
N THR A 59 -8.46 9.16 5.96
CA THR A 59 -8.24 7.70 5.75
C THR A 59 -9.44 7.04 5.09
N VAL A 60 -10.66 7.43 5.46
CA VAL A 60 -11.91 6.90 4.87
C VAL A 60 -12.06 7.20 3.38
N ASN A 61 -11.40 8.21 2.87
CA ASN A 61 -11.43 8.60 1.46
C ASN A 61 -10.14 8.16 0.74
N SER A 62 -8.97 8.36 1.34
CA SER A 62 -7.68 8.07 0.71
C SER A 62 -7.51 6.60 0.35
N GLN A 63 -7.90 5.68 1.24
CA GLN A 63 -7.75 4.25 0.96
C GLN A 63 -8.60 3.78 -0.22
N PRO A 64 -9.92 4.05 -0.28
CA PRO A 64 -10.72 3.71 -1.46
C PRO A 64 -10.27 4.42 -2.74
N ALA A 65 -9.86 5.69 -2.64
CA ALA A 65 -9.42 6.48 -3.79
C ALA A 65 -8.12 5.93 -4.40
N ILE A 66 -7.12 5.58 -3.56
CA ILE A 66 -5.87 4.97 -4.03
C ILE A 66 -6.15 3.59 -4.63
N MET A 67 -6.99 2.78 -3.99
CA MET A 67 -7.36 1.47 -4.53
C MET A 67 -8.05 1.61 -5.89
N ALA A 68 -8.99 2.53 -6.05
CA ALA A 68 -9.67 2.78 -7.32
C ALA A 68 -8.68 3.27 -8.39
N GLY A 69 -7.80 4.22 -8.05
CA GLY A 69 -6.76 4.70 -8.97
C GLY A 69 -5.77 3.62 -9.39
N SER A 70 -5.39 2.74 -8.45
CA SER A 70 -4.51 1.61 -8.71
C SER A 70 -5.17 0.55 -9.61
N LEU A 71 -6.44 0.24 -9.38
CA LEU A 71 -7.20 -0.68 -10.23
C LEU A 71 -7.53 -0.07 -11.59
N ALA A 72 -7.75 1.25 -11.68
CA ALA A 72 -7.87 1.93 -12.97
C ALA A 72 -6.59 1.83 -13.79
N ALA A 73 -5.42 2.02 -13.17
CA ALA A 73 -4.13 1.81 -13.82
C ALA A 73 -3.92 0.33 -14.22
N PHE A 74 -4.38 -0.62 -13.41
CA PHE A 74 -4.36 -2.04 -13.71
C PHE A 74 -5.20 -2.38 -14.95
N GLU A 75 -6.44 -1.91 -15.02
CA GLU A 75 -7.31 -2.17 -16.17
C GLU A 75 -6.77 -1.48 -17.44
N ALA A 76 -6.21 -0.28 -17.33
CA ALA A 76 -5.55 0.39 -18.45
C ALA A 76 -4.31 -0.38 -18.92
N ALA A 77 -3.47 -0.90 -18.02
CA ALA A 77 -2.30 -1.71 -18.36
C ALA A 77 -2.68 -3.00 -19.08
N LYS A 78 -3.76 -3.67 -18.64
CA LYS A 78 -4.32 -4.84 -19.32
C LYS A 78 -4.83 -4.50 -20.73
N ALA A 79 -5.51 -3.36 -20.89
CA ALA A 79 -6.01 -2.91 -22.18
C ALA A 79 -4.86 -2.67 -23.19
N GLU A 80 -3.70 -2.25 -22.72
CA GLU A 80 -2.46 -2.11 -23.52
C GLU A 80 -1.68 -3.44 -23.67
N GLY A 81 -2.20 -4.55 -23.15
CA GLY A 81 -1.59 -5.89 -23.32
C GLY A 81 -0.42 -6.18 -22.40
N ILE A 82 -0.20 -5.40 -21.34
CA ILE A 82 0.86 -5.69 -20.34
C ILE A 82 0.44 -6.89 -19.50
N THR A 83 1.23 -7.96 -19.54
CA THR A 83 1.04 -9.18 -18.75
C THR A 83 1.85 -9.14 -17.47
N PHE A 84 1.46 -9.96 -16.48
CA PHE A 84 2.13 -10.07 -15.20
C PHE A 84 2.10 -11.49 -14.67
N ASP A 85 3.12 -11.86 -13.90
CA ASP A 85 3.31 -13.19 -13.30
C ASP A 85 3.10 -13.15 -11.78
N GLY A 86 3.07 -11.96 -11.20
CA GLY A 86 2.87 -11.77 -9.77
C GLY A 86 2.37 -10.38 -9.41
N VAL A 87 1.91 -10.28 -8.17
CA VAL A 87 1.40 -9.03 -7.59
C VAL A 87 1.90 -8.84 -6.16
N ALA A 88 2.07 -7.59 -5.78
CA ALA A 88 2.27 -7.16 -4.40
C ALA A 88 1.64 -5.79 -4.19
N GLY A 89 1.42 -5.41 -2.95
CA GLY A 89 0.93 -4.10 -2.62
C GLY A 89 1.58 -3.57 -1.35
N HIS A 90 1.62 -2.27 -1.18
CA HIS A 90 2.11 -1.67 0.07
C HIS A 90 0.92 -1.31 0.94
N SER A 91 0.76 -1.97 2.09
CA SER A 91 -0.34 -1.75 3.02
C SER A 91 -1.71 -1.89 2.32
N LEU A 92 -2.47 -0.81 2.17
CA LEU A 92 -3.74 -0.83 1.45
C LEU A 92 -3.63 -1.35 0.00
N GLY A 93 -2.44 -1.26 -0.61
CA GLY A 93 -2.20 -1.76 -1.96
C GLY A 93 -2.38 -3.28 -2.09
N GLU A 94 -2.26 -4.07 -1.01
CA GLU A 94 -2.57 -5.50 -1.03
C GLU A 94 -4.04 -5.77 -1.42
N TYR A 95 -4.96 -4.85 -1.15
CA TYR A 95 -6.38 -5.01 -1.52
C TYR A 95 -6.58 -4.89 -3.03
N ALA A 96 -5.88 -3.98 -3.70
CA ALA A 96 -5.85 -3.93 -5.15
C ALA A 96 -5.13 -5.15 -5.75
N ALA A 97 -4.04 -5.61 -5.12
CA ALA A 97 -3.33 -6.83 -5.50
C ALA A 97 -4.23 -8.08 -5.41
N MET A 98 -5.06 -8.20 -4.35
CA MET A 98 -6.03 -9.30 -4.23
C MET A 98 -7.05 -9.31 -5.37
N VAL A 99 -7.57 -8.15 -5.77
CA VAL A 99 -8.47 -8.04 -6.92
C VAL A 99 -7.76 -8.44 -8.21
N ALA A 100 -6.57 -7.91 -8.44
CA ALA A 100 -5.78 -8.20 -9.65
C ALA A 100 -5.40 -9.69 -9.77
N ALA A 101 -5.12 -10.36 -8.65
CA ALA A 101 -4.81 -11.78 -8.58
C ALA A 101 -6.05 -12.70 -8.57
N GLY A 102 -7.27 -12.15 -8.58
CA GLY A 102 -8.50 -12.92 -8.53
C GLY A 102 -8.82 -13.55 -7.18
N VAL A 103 -8.17 -13.12 -6.11
CA VAL A 103 -8.42 -13.58 -4.73
C VAL A 103 -9.80 -13.14 -4.26
N VAL A 104 -10.22 -11.93 -4.61
CA VAL A 104 -11.55 -11.40 -4.35
C VAL A 104 -12.11 -10.72 -5.61
N THR A 105 -13.43 -10.57 -5.66
CA THR A 105 -14.06 -9.73 -6.69
C THR A 105 -13.75 -8.25 -6.47
N MET A 106 -13.89 -7.42 -7.48
CA MET A 106 -13.70 -5.97 -7.35
C MET A 106 -14.69 -5.38 -6.33
N GLU A 107 -15.95 -5.82 -6.35
CA GLU A 107 -16.97 -5.38 -5.39
C GLU A 107 -16.58 -5.75 -3.94
N ASP A 108 -16.10 -6.98 -3.71
CA ASP A 108 -15.66 -7.42 -2.38
C ASP A 108 -14.38 -6.71 -1.95
N GLY A 109 -13.47 -6.43 -2.87
CA GLY A 109 -12.29 -5.60 -2.61
C GLY A 109 -12.68 -4.22 -2.11
N PHE A 110 -13.69 -3.56 -2.73
CA PHE A 110 -14.19 -2.27 -2.26
C PHE A 110 -14.98 -2.36 -0.95
N LYS A 111 -15.69 -3.46 -0.67
CA LYS A 111 -16.29 -3.70 0.67
C LYS A 111 -15.21 -3.81 1.74
N LEU A 112 -14.15 -4.57 1.49
CA LEU A 112 -13.04 -4.73 2.41
C LEU A 112 -12.33 -3.40 2.68
N ILE A 113 -11.96 -2.64 1.64
CA ILE A 113 -11.23 -1.39 1.85
C ILE A 113 -12.09 -0.32 2.53
N LYS A 114 -13.41 -0.28 2.26
CA LYS A 114 -14.37 0.57 2.97
C LYS A 114 -14.37 0.28 4.47
N ALA A 115 -14.51 -1.00 4.84
CA ALA A 115 -14.53 -1.43 6.24
C ALA A 115 -13.19 -1.15 6.93
N ARG A 116 -12.06 -1.47 6.24
CA ARG A 116 -10.72 -1.18 6.75
C ARG A 116 -10.52 0.31 7.03
N ALA A 117 -10.83 1.14 6.05
CA ALA A 117 -10.64 2.59 6.17
C ALA A 117 -11.48 3.19 7.31
N ALA A 118 -12.73 2.76 7.45
CA ALA A 118 -13.62 3.19 8.53
C ALA A 118 -13.12 2.76 9.91
N ALA A 119 -12.75 1.48 10.07
CA ALA A 119 -12.23 0.94 11.32
C ALA A 119 -10.91 1.62 11.73
N MET A 120 -9.99 1.82 10.78
CA MET A 120 -8.71 2.49 11.03
C MET A 120 -8.89 3.97 11.37
N GLN A 121 -9.81 4.68 10.70
CA GLN A 121 -10.12 6.08 11.03
C GLN A 121 -10.66 6.19 12.46
N LYS A 122 -11.63 5.35 12.82
CA LYS A 122 -12.22 5.30 14.17
C LYS A 122 -11.17 4.98 15.25
N ALA A 123 -10.28 4.02 14.99
CA ALA A 123 -9.20 3.68 15.91
C ALA A 123 -8.18 4.84 16.06
N ALA A 124 -7.90 5.55 14.96
CA ALA A 124 -7.02 6.72 14.97
C ALA A 124 -7.58 7.90 15.78
N GLU A 125 -8.90 8.10 15.72
CA GLU A 125 -9.60 9.11 16.52
C GLU A 125 -9.62 8.77 18.02
N ALA A 126 -9.63 7.48 18.37
CA ALA A 126 -9.62 7.01 19.75
C ALA A 126 -8.20 6.93 20.35
N ASN A 127 -7.18 6.70 19.53
CA ASN A 127 -5.80 6.48 19.96
C ASN A 127 -4.87 7.45 19.23
N SER A 128 -4.37 8.45 19.97
CA SER A 128 -3.34 9.34 19.43
C SER A 128 -2.03 8.58 19.20
N GLY A 129 -1.34 8.90 18.13
CA GLY A 129 -0.04 8.32 17.79
C GLY A 129 0.63 9.09 16.68
N SER A 130 1.88 8.73 16.40
CA SER A 130 2.68 9.36 15.37
C SER A 130 3.44 8.32 14.56
N MET A 131 3.83 8.70 13.34
CA MET A 131 4.71 7.92 12.48
C MET A 131 5.85 8.78 11.94
N TYR A 132 7.05 8.22 11.87
CA TYR A 132 8.22 8.88 11.32
C TYR A 132 8.94 7.98 10.33
N ALA A 133 9.28 8.50 9.15
CA ALA A 133 10.16 7.83 8.20
C ALA A 133 11.62 8.11 8.58
N ILE A 134 12.35 7.06 8.93
CA ILE A 134 13.78 7.10 9.27
C ILE A 134 14.57 6.76 8.01
N ILE A 135 15.49 7.63 7.61
CA ILE A 135 16.24 7.50 6.37
C ILE A 135 17.74 7.48 6.64
N GLY A 136 18.44 6.54 5.99
CA GLY A 136 19.90 6.44 6.03
C GLY A 136 20.44 5.53 7.13
N LEU A 137 19.60 4.60 7.63
CA LEU A 137 19.97 3.54 8.56
C LEU A 137 19.41 2.20 8.12
N PRO A 138 20.13 1.09 8.37
CA PRO A 138 19.57 -0.25 8.24
C PRO A 138 18.51 -0.50 9.32
N ALA A 139 17.61 -1.44 9.04
CA ALA A 139 16.46 -1.72 9.90
C ALA A 139 16.85 -2.11 11.33
N GLU A 140 17.90 -2.91 11.49
CA GLU A 140 18.39 -3.41 12.78
C GLU A 140 18.83 -2.26 13.73
N GLU A 141 19.42 -1.19 13.16
CA GLU A 141 19.78 -0.01 13.95
C GLU A 141 18.53 0.80 14.35
N VAL A 142 17.51 0.83 13.48
CA VAL A 142 16.23 1.48 13.81
C VAL A 142 15.50 0.71 14.90
N GLU A 143 15.44 -0.63 14.81
CA GLU A 143 14.86 -1.50 15.82
C GLU A 143 15.49 -1.28 17.19
N LYS A 144 16.83 -1.30 17.25
CA LYS A 144 17.57 -1.06 18.49
C LYS A 144 17.24 0.27 19.15
N ILE A 145 17.16 1.36 18.38
CA ILE A 145 16.83 2.69 18.93
C ILE A 145 15.38 2.71 19.42
N CYS A 146 14.45 2.04 18.76
CA CYS A 146 13.09 1.91 19.24
C CYS A 146 13.04 1.14 20.58
N GLU A 147 13.77 0.02 20.69
CA GLU A 147 13.86 -0.77 21.93
C GLU A 147 14.48 0.02 23.11
N GLU A 148 15.47 0.87 22.82
CA GLU A 148 16.15 1.73 23.80
C GLU A 148 15.37 3.03 24.12
N THR A 149 14.22 3.24 23.49
CA THR A 149 13.39 4.45 23.72
C THR A 149 12.28 4.14 24.71
N GLU A 150 12.13 4.97 25.74
CA GLU A 150 11.05 4.84 26.72
C GLU A 150 9.68 5.08 26.08
N GLY A 151 8.67 4.31 26.47
CA GLY A 151 7.33 4.35 25.91
C GLY A 151 7.15 3.34 24.79
N TYR A 152 6.07 3.49 24.00
CA TYR A 152 5.77 2.57 22.91
C TYR A 152 6.11 3.18 21.56
N VAL A 153 7.16 2.70 20.95
CA VAL A 153 7.56 2.99 19.56
C VAL A 153 8.16 1.74 18.94
N VAL A 154 7.71 1.41 17.72
CA VAL A 154 8.12 0.20 17.01
C VAL A 154 8.31 0.47 15.51
N PRO A 155 9.15 -0.28 14.80
CA PRO A 155 9.21 -0.27 13.36
C PRO A 155 7.93 -0.88 12.76
N VAL A 156 7.36 -0.21 11.76
CA VAL A 156 6.08 -0.64 11.14
C VAL A 156 6.11 -0.76 9.62
N ASN A 157 7.05 -0.11 8.93
CA ASN A 157 7.24 -0.33 7.50
C ASN A 157 8.72 -0.48 7.18
N TYR A 158 9.12 -1.65 6.74
CA TYR A 158 10.45 -1.94 6.21
C TYR A 158 10.45 -1.69 4.70
N ASN A 159 10.71 -0.44 4.30
CA ASN A 159 10.50 0.02 2.94
C ASN A 159 11.68 -0.24 2.00
N SER A 160 12.91 -0.11 2.51
CA SER A 160 14.14 -0.38 1.77
C SER A 160 15.29 -0.64 2.74
N ALA A 161 16.44 -1.06 2.24
CA ALA A 161 17.65 -1.31 3.05
C ALA A 161 18.06 -0.12 3.95
N VAL A 162 17.59 1.10 3.65
CA VAL A 162 17.96 2.32 4.37
C VAL A 162 16.76 3.22 4.70
N GLN A 163 15.56 2.67 4.66
CA GLN A 163 14.34 3.41 5.02
C GLN A 163 13.36 2.51 5.78
N THR A 164 13.15 2.83 7.04
CA THR A 164 12.18 2.19 7.92
C THR A 164 11.24 3.24 8.50
N VAL A 165 9.95 2.96 8.60
CA VAL A 165 8.98 3.82 9.28
C VAL A 165 8.78 3.26 10.69
N ILE A 166 8.82 4.16 11.67
CA ILE A 166 8.47 3.86 13.07
C ILE A 166 7.11 4.45 13.42
N ALA A 167 6.40 3.81 14.34
CA ALA A 167 5.10 4.25 14.82
C ALA A 167 4.93 3.92 16.31
N GLY A 168 4.11 4.70 17.00
CA GLY A 168 3.82 4.48 18.41
C GLY A 168 3.18 5.70 19.06
N ASP A 169 3.31 5.78 20.39
CA ASP A 169 2.90 6.95 21.13
C ASP A 169 3.65 8.20 20.65
N THR A 170 2.95 9.32 20.58
CA THR A 170 3.54 10.55 20.01
C THR A 170 4.84 10.95 20.70
N GLU A 171 4.87 10.92 22.04
CA GLU A 171 6.05 11.29 22.83
C GLU A 171 7.22 10.32 22.60
N ALA A 172 6.95 9.01 22.55
CA ALA A 172 7.97 7.99 22.28
C ALA A 172 8.54 8.11 20.85
N CYS A 173 7.68 8.38 19.85
CA CYS A 173 8.11 8.63 18.48
C CYS A 173 8.97 9.89 18.37
N GLU A 174 8.62 10.96 19.06
CA GLU A 174 9.40 12.21 19.09
C GLU A 174 10.75 12.02 19.80
N ALA A 175 10.79 11.26 20.89
CA ALA A 175 12.04 10.91 21.59
C ALA A 175 12.96 10.04 20.69
N ALA A 176 12.40 9.04 20.00
CA ALA A 176 13.16 8.24 19.03
C ALA A 176 13.67 9.12 17.87
N ALA A 177 12.82 10.00 17.32
CA ALA A 177 13.19 10.92 16.25
C ALA A 177 14.34 11.84 16.64
N ALA A 178 14.38 12.32 17.88
CA ALA A 178 15.48 13.12 18.41
C ALA A 178 16.81 12.34 18.44
N LYS A 179 16.79 11.07 18.90
CA LYS A 179 17.97 10.19 18.86
C LYS A 179 18.52 10.01 17.45
N PHE A 180 17.65 9.80 16.43
CA PHE A 180 18.07 9.73 15.05
C PHE A 180 18.67 11.04 14.54
N ALA A 181 18.12 12.19 14.94
CA ALA A 181 18.66 13.51 14.58
C ALA A 181 20.05 13.75 15.19
N GLU A 182 20.32 13.33 16.43
CA GLU A 182 21.65 13.36 17.05
C GLU A 182 22.66 12.53 16.25
N MET A 183 22.24 11.42 15.67
CA MET A 183 23.05 10.59 14.74
C MET A 183 23.19 11.20 13.35
N LYS A 184 22.67 12.43 13.11
CA LYS A 184 22.64 13.11 11.82
C LYS A 184 21.86 12.32 10.74
N LYS A 185 20.84 11.58 11.16
CA LYS A 185 19.93 10.86 10.27
C LYS A 185 18.61 11.63 10.14
N LYS A 186 17.92 11.42 9.02
CA LYS A 186 16.64 12.09 8.77
C LYS A 186 15.51 11.29 9.43
N ALA A 187 14.75 11.94 10.30
CA ALA A 187 13.47 11.46 10.82
C ALA A 187 12.38 12.43 10.35
N ILE A 188 11.55 11.97 9.41
CA ILE A 188 10.51 12.80 8.77
C ILE A 188 9.16 12.39 9.34
N LYS A 189 8.49 13.31 10.04
CA LYS A 189 7.12 13.08 10.54
C LYS A 189 6.16 12.89 9.36
N LEU A 190 5.37 11.82 9.39
CA LEU A 190 4.38 11.55 8.37
C LEU A 190 3.07 12.26 8.72
N ASN A 191 2.38 12.77 7.71
CA ASN A 191 1.07 13.40 7.88
C ASN A 191 -0.03 12.33 7.87
N VAL A 192 -0.12 11.58 8.97
CA VAL A 192 -1.10 10.51 9.18
C VAL A 192 -1.78 10.68 10.53
N ALA A 193 -2.98 10.13 10.67
CA ALA A 193 -3.84 10.35 11.83
C ALA A 193 -3.40 9.60 13.10
N SER A 194 -2.61 8.52 12.99
CA SER A 194 -2.21 7.69 14.13
C SER A 194 -1.06 6.75 13.76
N ALA A 195 -0.72 5.84 14.67
CA ALA A 195 0.33 4.83 14.55
C ALA A 195 -0.17 3.58 13.82
N PHE A 196 -0.35 3.65 12.50
CA PHE A 196 -0.76 2.52 11.68
C PHE A 196 0.23 1.35 11.75
N HIS A 197 -0.25 0.13 11.54
CA HIS A 197 0.53 -1.10 11.59
C HIS A 197 1.14 -1.41 12.97
N SER A 198 0.58 -0.82 14.03
CA SER A 198 0.99 -1.03 15.42
C SER A 198 -0.17 -1.57 16.27
N LYS A 199 0.13 -1.98 17.51
CA LYS A 199 -0.91 -2.44 18.45
C LYS A 199 -1.98 -1.38 18.76
N LEU A 200 -1.70 -0.08 18.50
CA LEU A 200 -2.69 0.98 18.68
C LEU A 200 -3.86 0.88 17.69
N MET A 201 -3.73 0.06 16.65
CA MET A 201 -4.80 -0.26 15.68
C MET A 201 -5.56 -1.56 16.02
N GLN A 202 -5.39 -2.15 17.21
CA GLN A 202 -6.02 -3.45 17.53
C GLN A 202 -7.54 -3.40 17.41
N SER A 203 -8.18 -2.34 17.88
CA SER A 203 -9.64 -2.18 17.76
C SER A 203 -10.12 -2.12 16.31
N ALA A 204 -9.30 -1.59 15.40
CA ALA A 204 -9.59 -1.60 13.97
C ALA A 204 -9.49 -3.02 13.39
N ALA A 205 -8.52 -3.81 13.80
CA ALA A 205 -8.38 -5.20 13.37
C ALA A 205 -9.56 -6.06 13.84
N ASP A 206 -9.97 -5.88 15.11
CA ASP A 206 -11.09 -6.61 15.72
C ASP A 206 -12.46 -6.26 15.06
N GLU A 207 -12.66 -4.99 14.67
CA GLU A 207 -13.86 -4.56 13.95
C GLU A 207 -13.84 -5.03 12.49
N PHE A 208 -12.70 -4.90 11.82
CA PHE A 208 -12.55 -5.22 10.40
C PHE A 208 -12.74 -6.71 10.10
N VAL A 209 -12.25 -7.61 10.97
CA VAL A 209 -12.32 -9.07 10.74
C VAL A 209 -13.73 -9.58 10.55
N GLU A 210 -14.72 -8.94 11.18
CA GLU A 210 -16.12 -9.34 11.04
C GLU A 210 -16.65 -9.08 9.62
N THR A 211 -16.21 -7.99 8.98
CA THR A 211 -16.51 -7.77 7.56
C THR A 211 -15.72 -8.73 6.67
N ALA A 212 -14.46 -8.97 6.97
CA ALA A 212 -13.63 -9.87 6.18
C ALA A 212 -14.18 -11.31 6.14
N LYS A 213 -14.76 -11.79 7.23
CA LYS A 213 -15.43 -13.12 7.30
C LYS A 213 -16.65 -13.25 6.38
N THR A 214 -17.22 -12.15 5.90
CA THR A 214 -18.39 -12.17 4.99
C THR A 214 -18.01 -12.26 3.51
N VAL A 215 -16.72 -12.20 3.19
CA VAL A 215 -16.18 -12.21 1.82
C VAL A 215 -15.64 -13.59 1.49
N GLU A 216 -15.90 -14.04 0.26
CA GLU A 216 -15.29 -15.25 -0.29
C GLU A 216 -13.89 -14.95 -0.82
N PHE A 217 -12.88 -15.67 -0.31
CA PHE A 217 -11.51 -15.61 -0.79
C PHE A 217 -11.16 -16.85 -1.62
N LYS A 218 -10.51 -16.62 -2.76
CA LYS A 218 -10.02 -17.68 -3.66
C LYS A 218 -8.49 -17.73 -3.63
N THR A 219 -7.93 -18.81 -4.10
CA THR A 219 -6.49 -18.90 -4.35
C THR A 219 -6.12 -17.93 -5.48
N ALA A 220 -5.00 -17.23 -5.33
CA ALA A 220 -4.50 -16.31 -6.35
C ALA A 220 -4.16 -17.05 -7.66
N ASN A 221 -4.42 -16.41 -8.79
CA ASN A 221 -4.11 -16.91 -10.12
C ASN A 221 -2.64 -16.71 -10.53
N VAL A 222 -1.93 -15.86 -9.80
CA VAL A 222 -0.52 -15.49 -10.01
C VAL A 222 0.19 -15.43 -8.65
N ASP A 223 1.51 -15.30 -8.63
CA ASP A 223 2.24 -15.14 -7.38
C ASP A 223 1.73 -13.91 -6.60
N PHE A 224 1.35 -14.11 -5.34
CA PHE A 224 0.87 -13.04 -4.45
C PHE A 224 1.83 -12.90 -3.26
N TYR A 225 2.38 -11.71 -3.06
CA TYR A 225 3.28 -11.42 -1.95
C TYR A 225 2.55 -10.68 -0.83
N SER A 226 2.81 -11.11 0.42
CA SER A 226 2.13 -10.60 1.62
C SER A 226 3.03 -9.75 2.48
N ASN A 227 2.59 -8.55 2.82
CA ASN A 227 3.28 -7.63 3.73
C ASN A 227 3.52 -8.25 5.12
N VAL A 228 2.59 -9.06 5.62
CA VAL A 228 2.69 -9.70 6.94
C VAL A 228 3.79 -10.75 6.95
N LEU A 229 3.88 -11.56 5.90
CA LEU A 229 4.86 -12.62 5.78
C LEU A 229 6.22 -12.10 5.30
N GLY A 230 6.22 -11.10 4.40
CA GLY A 230 7.41 -10.63 3.69
C GLY A 230 7.85 -11.60 2.60
N THR A 231 6.96 -12.49 2.16
CA THR A 231 7.21 -13.51 1.15
C THR A 231 5.93 -13.85 0.41
N LYS A 232 6.02 -14.74 -0.58
CA LYS A 232 4.87 -15.27 -1.31
C LYS A 232 3.89 -15.96 -0.35
N LEU A 233 2.59 -15.70 -0.52
CA LEU A 233 1.51 -16.37 0.19
C LEU A 233 1.08 -17.60 -0.59
N GLU A 234 1.13 -18.76 0.05
CA GLU A 234 0.76 -20.05 -0.54
C GLU A 234 -0.63 -20.52 -0.08
N ASP A 235 -1.04 -20.18 1.14
CA ASP A 235 -2.31 -20.60 1.73
C ASP A 235 -3.25 -19.41 1.95
N PHE A 236 -4.39 -19.43 1.26
CA PHE A 236 -5.44 -18.40 1.31
C PHE A 236 -6.62 -18.79 2.21
N SER A 237 -6.54 -19.89 2.96
CA SER A 237 -7.64 -20.40 3.80
C SER A 237 -7.99 -19.50 4.99
N ALA A 238 -7.01 -18.76 5.51
CA ALA A 238 -7.15 -17.89 6.69
C ALA A 238 -7.10 -16.39 6.36
N MET A 239 -7.53 -15.98 5.16
CA MET A 239 -7.47 -14.59 4.72
C MET A 239 -8.14 -13.58 5.66
N PRO A 240 -9.32 -13.82 6.26
CA PRO A 240 -9.91 -12.86 7.20
C PRO A 240 -8.98 -12.53 8.37
N ASP A 241 -8.39 -13.54 8.99
CA ASP A 241 -7.47 -13.36 10.13
C ASP A 241 -6.13 -12.76 9.68
N MET A 242 -5.65 -13.13 8.49
CA MET A 242 -4.44 -12.55 7.89
C MET A 242 -4.59 -11.06 7.64
N LEU A 243 -5.73 -10.62 7.08
CA LEU A 243 -6.00 -9.21 6.81
C LEU A 243 -6.22 -8.41 8.10
N ALA A 244 -6.85 -8.98 9.12
CA ALA A 244 -6.95 -8.36 10.45
C ALA A 244 -5.56 -8.19 11.07
N LYS A 245 -4.73 -9.23 11.02
CA LYS A 245 -3.33 -9.19 11.46
C LYS A 245 -2.52 -8.14 10.70
N HIS A 246 -2.79 -7.94 9.40
CA HIS A 246 -2.11 -6.94 8.58
C HIS A 246 -2.28 -5.50 9.13
N ILE A 247 -3.44 -5.18 9.72
CA ILE A 247 -3.71 -3.84 10.28
C ILE A 247 -2.77 -3.51 11.46
N VAL A 248 -2.33 -4.52 12.22
CA VAL A 248 -1.50 -4.39 13.43
C VAL A 248 -0.08 -4.93 13.26
N SER A 249 0.29 -5.37 12.08
CA SER A 249 1.62 -5.96 11.79
C SER A 249 2.44 -5.07 10.88
N PRO A 250 3.77 -5.16 10.97
CA PRO A 250 4.66 -4.45 10.06
C PRO A 250 4.47 -4.85 8.60
N VAL A 251 4.64 -3.88 7.70
CA VAL A 251 4.78 -4.07 6.26
C VAL A 251 6.22 -4.45 5.94
N LYS A 252 6.48 -5.69 5.54
CA LYS A 252 7.82 -6.25 5.29
C LYS A 252 8.22 -6.12 3.81
N PHE A 253 8.06 -4.94 3.23
CA PHE A 253 8.22 -4.74 1.78
C PHE A 253 9.65 -5.02 1.28
N THR A 254 10.69 -4.73 2.08
CA THR A 254 12.08 -5.06 1.74
C THR A 254 12.29 -6.57 1.60
N SER A 255 11.66 -7.37 2.48
CA SER A 255 11.71 -8.83 2.40
C SER A 255 10.99 -9.35 1.17
N GLU A 256 9.81 -8.80 0.86
CA GLU A 256 9.08 -9.14 -0.36
C GLU A 256 9.92 -8.87 -1.61
N LEU A 257 10.56 -7.70 -1.70
CA LEU A 257 11.43 -7.37 -2.84
C LEU A 257 12.58 -8.37 -2.99
N ALA A 258 13.20 -8.81 -1.89
CA ALA A 258 14.25 -9.82 -1.92
C ALA A 258 13.73 -11.19 -2.41
N GLU A 259 12.54 -11.60 -2.00
CA GLU A 259 11.92 -12.84 -2.46
C GLU A 259 11.50 -12.76 -3.94
N MET A 260 10.99 -11.61 -4.39
CA MET A 260 10.69 -11.36 -5.81
C MET A 260 11.95 -11.44 -6.67
N GLU A 261 13.07 -10.88 -6.21
CA GLU A 261 14.36 -10.98 -6.91
C GLU A 261 14.81 -12.43 -7.03
N LYS A 262 14.76 -13.21 -5.94
CA LYS A 262 15.08 -14.65 -5.93
C LYS A 262 14.13 -15.45 -6.88
N ALA A 263 12.87 -15.06 -6.97
CA ALA A 263 11.90 -15.68 -7.88
C ALA A 263 12.11 -15.31 -9.35
N GLY A 264 13.09 -14.44 -9.66
CA GLY A 264 13.49 -14.08 -11.02
C GLY A 264 12.63 -13.00 -11.67
N TYR A 265 11.97 -12.14 -10.89
CA TYR A 265 11.30 -10.97 -11.43
C TYR A 265 12.31 -9.94 -11.93
N GLU A 266 12.10 -9.42 -13.12
CA GLU A 266 12.97 -8.44 -13.79
C GLU A 266 12.29 -7.08 -13.95
N ASN A 267 10.97 -7.06 -14.19
CA ASN A 267 10.20 -5.85 -14.38
C ASN A 267 9.24 -5.64 -13.20
N PHE A 268 9.38 -4.50 -12.53
CA PHE A 268 8.57 -4.05 -11.41
C PHE A 268 7.74 -2.87 -11.88
N ILE A 269 6.43 -3.04 -11.97
CA ILE A 269 5.51 -2.08 -12.57
C ILE A 269 4.56 -1.58 -11.49
N GLU A 270 4.79 -0.36 -11.00
CA GLU A 270 3.91 0.27 -10.02
C GLU A 270 2.65 0.79 -10.70
N LEU A 271 1.49 0.40 -10.17
CA LEU A 271 0.17 0.78 -10.64
C LEU A 271 -0.52 1.66 -9.59
N GLY A 272 -0.91 2.86 -9.99
CA GLY A 272 -1.57 3.82 -9.11
C GLY A 272 -0.83 5.15 -9.01
N PRO A 273 -1.26 6.02 -8.08
CA PRO A 273 -0.75 7.38 -8.00
C PRO A 273 0.72 7.44 -7.57
N ASN A 274 1.46 8.36 -8.17
CA ASN A 274 2.88 8.62 -7.93
C ASN A 274 3.81 7.45 -8.32
N LYS A 275 5.02 7.41 -7.73
CA LYS A 275 6.09 6.45 -8.04
C LYS A 275 6.89 6.05 -6.80
N VAL A 276 6.19 5.89 -5.67
CA VAL A 276 6.83 5.61 -4.38
C VAL A 276 7.50 4.24 -4.39
N LEU A 277 6.76 3.19 -4.81
CA LEU A 277 7.28 1.83 -4.85
C LEU A 277 8.36 1.66 -5.92
N THR A 278 8.20 2.29 -7.07
CA THR A 278 9.25 2.38 -8.10
C THR A 278 10.55 2.94 -7.52
N GLY A 279 10.46 3.97 -6.67
CA GLY A 279 11.61 4.54 -5.98
C GLY A 279 12.23 3.58 -4.95
N LEU A 280 11.41 2.80 -4.25
CA LEU A 280 11.88 1.80 -3.28
C LEU A 280 12.57 0.62 -4.00
N VAL A 281 11.99 0.12 -5.09
CA VAL A 281 12.60 -0.93 -5.92
C VAL A 281 13.99 -0.49 -6.40
N LYS A 282 14.10 0.70 -7.00
CA LYS A 282 15.39 1.23 -7.52
C LYS A 282 16.46 1.40 -6.43
N LYS A 283 16.06 1.67 -5.19
CA LYS A 283 16.98 1.79 -4.05
C LYS A 283 17.40 0.43 -3.49
N THR A 284 16.55 -0.59 -3.62
CA THR A 284 16.75 -1.91 -3.02
C THR A 284 17.35 -2.91 -4.00
N LEU A 285 16.83 -2.97 -5.24
CA LEU A 285 17.22 -3.95 -6.25
C LEU A 285 18.05 -3.28 -7.35
N LYS A 286 19.29 -3.73 -7.53
CA LYS A 286 20.18 -3.21 -8.56
C LYS A 286 19.91 -3.89 -9.90
N GLY A 287 19.88 -3.11 -10.96
CA GLY A 287 19.77 -3.63 -12.34
C GLY A 287 18.39 -4.10 -12.74
N LYS A 288 17.38 -3.98 -11.86
CA LYS A 288 15.99 -4.30 -12.19
C LYS A 288 15.31 -3.13 -12.92
N ASN A 289 14.42 -3.45 -13.85
CA ASN A 289 13.59 -2.46 -14.51
C ASN A 289 12.42 -2.09 -13.57
N ALA A 290 12.27 -0.82 -13.25
CA ALA A 290 11.19 -0.33 -12.40
C ALA A 290 10.55 0.92 -13.02
N VAL A 291 9.27 0.80 -13.34
CA VAL A 291 8.45 1.83 -13.99
C VAL A 291 7.14 2.03 -13.22
N ASN A 292 6.45 3.15 -13.46
CA ASN A 292 5.13 3.40 -12.89
C ASN A 292 4.10 3.73 -13.97
N ILE A 293 2.85 3.41 -13.72
CA ILE A 293 1.69 3.74 -14.55
C ILE A 293 0.66 4.44 -13.66
N GLU A 294 0.52 5.75 -13.85
CA GLU A 294 -0.44 6.61 -13.13
C GLU A 294 -1.28 7.50 -14.07
N ASN A 295 -0.78 7.71 -15.30
CA ASN A 295 -1.40 8.55 -16.33
C ASN A 295 -0.95 8.10 -17.73
N ASN A 296 -1.46 8.76 -18.78
CA ASN A 296 -1.15 8.39 -20.17
C ASN A 296 0.34 8.49 -20.49
N ALA A 297 1.02 9.53 -20.01
CA ALA A 297 2.45 9.73 -20.28
C ALA A 297 3.33 8.66 -19.62
N THR A 298 2.97 8.20 -18.42
CA THR A 298 3.70 7.12 -17.74
C THR A 298 3.38 5.75 -18.34
N MET A 299 2.17 5.55 -18.89
CA MET A 299 1.82 4.36 -19.66
C MET A 299 2.71 4.22 -20.90
N GLU A 300 2.86 5.27 -21.69
CA GLU A 300 3.73 5.27 -22.88
C GLU A 300 5.18 4.93 -22.53
N LYS A 301 5.70 5.50 -21.44
CA LYS A 301 7.05 5.18 -20.94
C LYS A 301 7.19 3.73 -20.48
N ALA A 302 6.17 3.20 -19.80
CA ALA A 302 6.17 1.81 -19.36
C ALA A 302 6.17 0.85 -20.56
N LEU A 303 5.33 1.08 -21.57
CA LEU A 303 5.30 0.29 -22.82
C LEU A 303 6.65 0.30 -23.52
N ALA A 304 7.27 1.47 -23.69
CA ALA A 304 8.59 1.60 -24.31
C ALA A 304 9.71 0.89 -23.52
N SER A 305 9.57 0.78 -22.18
CA SER A 305 10.55 0.13 -21.31
C SER A 305 10.38 -1.39 -21.22
N LEU A 306 9.19 -1.90 -21.53
CA LEU A 306 8.85 -3.33 -21.46
C LEU A 306 8.96 -4.04 -22.83
N SER A 307 9.09 -3.27 -23.91
CA SER A 307 9.36 -3.74 -25.27
C SER A 307 10.82 -4.19 -25.41
#